data_c2b94f2ed0195964cbe1c9ff2769228f
#
_entry.id   c2b94f2ed0195964cbe1c9ff2769228f
#
_cell.length_a   1.000
_cell.length_b   1.000
_cell.length_c   1.000
_cell.angle_alpha   90.00
_cell.angle_beta   90.00
_cell.angle_gamma   90.00
#
_symmetry.space_group_name_H-M   'P 1'
#
loop_
_entity.id
_entity.type
_entity.pdbx_description
1 polymer ?
#
loop_
_entity_poly.entity_id
_entity_poly.type
_entity_poly.pdbx_seq_one_letter_code
_entity_poly.pdbx_strand_id
1 'polypeptide(L)'
;MRITVVGRGHLGGGLADLWERAGHQVTRLGRDGGDVSDADAVLVAVPGGAIAEAFDRLRGFEGKTVIDATNLDNVTPPDGFASNAEFVKSRTKGPTAKSFNVNFASLFGRLGEARARPGNLWCGDDEAREVVEQLNRDAGYDPVRVGPLESAAAQEALIRVLFGIAEGMGPCVYRFAAVDQL
;
A
#
# COMPACT_ATOMS: atom_id res chain seq x y z
N MET A 1 -9.30 14.00 0.45
CA MET A 1 -8.93 13.41 1.79
C MET A 1 -7.62 14.01 2.26
N ARG A 2 -7.40 13.98 3.57
CA ARG A 2 -6.10 14.24 4.20
C ARG A 2 -5.40 12.90 4.36
N ILE A 3 -4.25 12.74 3.74
CA ILE A 3 -3.50 11.48 3.72
C ILE A 3 -2.15 11.72 4.37
N THR A 4 -1.76 10.86 5.29
CA THR A 4 -0.38 10.86 5.78
C THR A 4 0.36 9.65 5.23
N VAL A 5 1.49 9.91 4.57
CA VAL A 5 2.40 8.90 4.05
C VAL A 5 3.61 8.79 4.97
N VAL A 6 3.77 7.61 5.57
CA VAL A 6 4.91 7.26 6.43
C VAL A 6 5.95 6.52 5.60
N GLY A 7 7.04 7.19 5.30
CA GLY A 7 8.08 6.73 4.37
C GLY A 7 8.13 7.58 3.10
N ARG A 8 9.28 8.22 2.85
CA ARG A 8 9.54 9.14 1.73
C ARG A 8 10.38 8.53 0.61
N GLY A 9 10.42 7.18 0.57
CA GLY A 9 11.10 6.44 -0.49
C GLY A 9 10.35 6.47 -1.83
N HIS A 10 10.83 5.70 -2.82
CA HIS A 10 10.25 5.67 -4.16
C HIS A 10 8.75 5.33 -4.14
N LEU A 11 8.33 4.35 -3.34
CA LEU A 11 6.93 3.96 -3.24
C LEU A 11 6.09 5.04 -2.56
N GLY A 12 6.43 5.39 -1.32
CA GLY A 12 5.65 6.36 -0.55
C GLY A 12 5.66 7.76 -1.17
N GLY A 13 6.82 8.23 -1.63
CA GLY A 13 6.95 9.52 -2.31
C GLY A 13 6.16 9.56 -3.62
N GLY A 14 6.27 8.50 -4.44
CA GLY A 14 5.56 8.42 -5.72
C GLY A 14 4.04 8.36 -5.56
N LEU A 15 3.51 7.60 -4.60
CA LEU A 15 2.08 7.58 -4.29
C LEU A 15 1.60 8.94 -3.76
N ALA A 16 2.39 9.58 -2.90
CA ALA A 16 2.09 10.92 -2.42
C ALA A 16 1.94 11.92 -3.57
N ASP A 17 2.85 11.89 -4.57
CA ASP A 17 2.79 12.75 -5.74
C ASP A 17 1.55 12.46 -6.62
N LEU A 18 1.15 11.18 -6.75
CA LEU A 18 -0.06 10.79 -7.48
C LEU A 18 -1.31 11.35 -6.79
N TRP A 19 -1.42 11.19 -5.48
CA TRP A 19 -2.57 11.66 -4.70
C TRP A 19 -2.67 13.18 -4.61
N GLU A 20 -1.53 13.90 -4.52
CA GLU A 20 -1.55 15.37 -4.62
C GLU A 20 -2.07 15.84 -5.97
N ARG A 21 -1.65 15.20 -7.07
CA ARG A 21 -2.19 15.48 -8.41
C ARG A 21 -3.68 15.19 -8.53
N ALA A 22 -4.19 14.21 -7.78
CA ALA A 22 -5.61 13.89 -7.70
C ALA A 22 -6.41 14.82 -6.76
N GLY A 23 -5.75 15.80 -6.13
CA GLY A 23 -6.39 16.82 -5.30
C GLY A 23 -6.50 16.47 -3.81
N HIS A 24 -5.75 15.46 -3.33
CA HIS A 24 -5.66 15.17 -1.89
C HIS A 24 -4.65 16.09 -1.19
N GLN A 25 -4.86 16.30 0.11
CA GLN A 25 -3.88 16.94 0.99
C GLN A 25 -2.96 15.86 1.57
N VAL A 26 -1.68 15.89 1.20
CA VAL A 26 -0.74 14.83 1.59
C VAL A 26 0.35 15.37 2.52
N THR A 27 0.47 14.74 3.69
CA THR A 27 1.58 14.94 4.62
C THR A 27 2.57 13.79 4.49
N ARG A 28 3.85 14.10 4.38
CA ARG A 28 4.93 13.10 4.25
C ARG A 28 5.78 13.05 5.51
N LEU A 29 5.74 11.92 6.21
CA LEU A 29 6.58 11.67 7.39
C LEU A 29 7.81 10.86 7.01
N GLY A 30 8.94 11.22 7.61
CA GLY A 30 10.21 10.51 7.50
C GLY A 30 10.43 9.55 8.66
N ARG A 31 11.72 9.25 8.91
CA ARG A 31 12.15 8.33 9.99
C ARG A 31 11.83 8.84 11.40
N ASP A 32 11.69 10.13 11.58
CA ASP A 32 11.38 10.73 12.87
C ASP A 32 9.94 10.50 13.31
N GLY A 33 9.10 9.95 12.42
CA GLY A 33 7.69 9.73 12.67
C GLY A 33 6.90 11.03 12.75
N GLY A 34 5.85 11.05 13.56
CA GLY A 34 5.03 12.25 13.76
C GLY A 34 3.61 11.95 14.20
N ASP A 35 2.79 12.99 14.21
CA ASP A 35 1.37 12.90 14.54
C ASP A 35 0.54 12.71 13.26
N VAL A 36 -0.33 11.70 13.27
CA VAL A 36 -1.22 11.37 12.15
C VAL A 36 -2.70 11.54 12.52
N SER A 37 -2.99 12.17 13.67
CA SER A 37 -4.36 12.32 14.18
C SER A 37 -5.31 13.04 13.22
N ASP A 38 -4.80 13.96 12.42
CA ASP A 38 -5.58 14.72 11.43
C ASP A 38 -5.81 13.96 10.11
N ALA A 39 -5.16 12.82 9.90
CA ALA A 39 -5.31 12.06 8.66
C ALA A 39 -6.66 11.34 8.59
N ASP A 40 -7.25 11.31 7.40
CA ASP A 40 -8.40 10.47 7.07
C ASP A 40 -7.91 9.04 6.72
N ALA A 41 -6.70 8.94 6.15
CA ALA A 41 -6.01 7.67 5.87
C ALA A 41 -4.49 7.80 6.07
N VAL A 42 -3.85 6.71 6.49
CA VAL A 42 -2.40 6.62 6.67
C VAL A 42 -1.85 5.51 5.77
N LEU A 43 -0.86 5.85 4.93
CA LEU A 43 -0.08 4.86 4.19
C LEU A 43 1.24 4.59 4.93
N VAL A 44 1.56 3.32 5.17
CA VAL A 44 2.85 2.89 5.70
C VAL A 44 3.68 2.27 4.58
N ALA A 45 4.71 3.00 4.15
CA ALA A 45 5.59 2.65 3.02
C ALA A 45 7.08 2.71 3.44
N VAL A 46 7.38 2.01 4.52
CA VAL A 46 8.74 1.85 5.06
C VAL A 46 9.32 0.49 4.64
N PRO A 47 10.63 0.23 4.78
CA PRO A 47 11.17 -1.12 4.67
C PRO A 47 10.46 -2.08 5.64
N GLY A 48 10.10 -3.28 5.20
CA GLY A 48 9.24 -4.20 5.97
C GLY A 48 9.76 -4.50 7.38
N GLY A 49 11.08 -4.67 7.54
CA GLY A 49 11.69 -4.89 8.87
C GLY A 49 11.72 -3.66 9.78
N ALA A 50 11.38 -2.47 9.26
CA ALA A 50 11.35 -1.24 10.06
C ALA A 50 9.93 -0.87 10.54
N ILE A 51 8.94 -1.72 10.30
CA ILE A 51 7.53 -1.37 10.54
C ILE A 51 7.24 -1.15 12.03
N ALA A 52 7.77 -1.98 12.91
CA ALA A 52 7.57 -1.84 14.35
C ALA A 52 8.16 -0.52 14.86
N GLU A 53 9.40 -0.22 14.48
CA GLU A 53 10.08 1.02 14.83
C GLU A 53 9.35 2.26 14.29
N ALA A 54 8.76 2.17 13.08
CA ALA A 54 7.97 3.26 12.52
C ALA A 54 6.73 3.54 13.37
N PHE A 55 6.00 2.50 13.81
CA PHE A 55 4.83 2.67 14.67
C PHE A 55 5.17 3.21 16.06
N ASP A 56 6.33 2.91 16.62
CA ASP A 56 6.76 3.45 17.91
C ASP A 56 7.02 4.97 17.87
N ARG A 57 7.19 5.53 16.68
CA ARG A 57 7.40 6.97 16.43
C ARG A 57 6.16 7.70 15.92
N LEU A 58 5.05 6.98 15.71
CA LEU A 58 3.78 7.58 15.31
C LEU A 58 2.88 7.82 16.51
N ARG A 59 2.03 8.85 16.41
CA ARG A 59 0.97 9.17 17.37
C ARG A 59 -0.32 9.43 16.63
N GLY A 60 -1.46 9.13 17.28
CA GLY A 60 -2.79 9.43 16.75
C GLY A 60 -3.27 8.53 15.62
N PHE A 61 -2.71 7.32 15.52
CA PHE A 61 -3.08 6.33 14.50
C PHE A 61 -4.21 5.38 14.95
N GLU A 62 -4.56 5.38 16.24
CA GLU A 62 -5.61 4.51 16.78
C GLU A 62 -6.96 4.78 16.10
N GLY A 63 -7.61 3.73 15.66
CA GLY A 63 -8.90 3.80 14.97
C GLY A 63 -8.85 4.35 13.54
N LYS A 64 -7.69 4.75 13.03
CA LYS A 64 -7.53 5.27 11.67
C LYS A 64 -7.57 4.15 10.63
N THR A 65 -7.98 4.50 9.41
CA THR A 65 -7.76 3.63 8.25
C THR A 65 -6.28 3.65 7.88
N VAL A 66 -5.61 2.48 8.01
CA VAL A 66 -4.19 2.35 7.71
C VAL A 66 -3.97 1.34 6.59
N ILE A 67 -3.18 1.74 5.60
CA ILE A 67 -2.78 0.93 4.46
C ILE A 67 -1.32 0.54 4.62
N ASP A 68 -1.06 -0.76 4.74
CA ASP A 68 0.29 -1.32 4.71
C ASP A 68 0.72 -1.55 3.26
N ALA A 69 1.78 -0.88 2.84
CA ALA A 69 2.40 -1.06 1.53
C ALA A 69 3.81 -1.68 1.61
N THR A 70 4.15 -2.29 2.74
CA THR A 70 5.47 -2.92 2.93
C THR A 70 5.57 -4.29 2.26
N ASN A 71 6.78 -4.77 2.06
CA ASN A 71 7.10 -6.15 1.70
C ASN A 71 8.13 -6.72 2.68
N LEU A 72 8.06 -8.04 2.89
CA LEU A 72 8.97 -8.79 3.74
C LEU A 72 10.18 -9.31 2.94
N ASP A 73 10.94 -8.41 2.30
CA ASP A 73 12.15 -8.76 1.56
C ASP A 73 13.20 -9.44 2.47
N ASN A 74 13.13 -10.79 2.56
CA ASN A 74 14.01 -11.61 3.38
C ASN A 74 14.02 -11.27 4.89
N VAL A 75 12.98 -10.59 5.37
CA VAL A 75 12.74 -10.36 6.80
C VAL A 75 11.44 -11.06 7.21
N THR A 76 11.29 -11.29 8.51
CA THR A 76 10.05 -11.81 9.08
C THR A 76 9.19 -10.65 9.60
N PRO A 77 7.85 -10.80 9.64
CA PRO A 77 7.00 -9.85 10.35
C PRO A 77 7.36 -9.82 11.84
N PRO A 78 6.91 -8.82 12.58
CA PRO A 78 7.05 -8.81 14.04
C PRO A 78 6.52 -10.10 14.67
N ASP A 79 7.14 -10.54 15.76
CA ASP A 79 6.84 -11.82 16.43
C ASP A 79 5.33 -11.97 16.73
N GLY A 80 4.80 -13.13 16.39
CA GLY A 80 3.39 -13.47 16.62
C GLY A 80 2.42 -13.07 15.50
N PHE A 81 2.92 -12.49 14.39
CA PHE A 81 2.09 -12.10 13.24
C PHE A 81 2.50 -12.85 11.97
N ALA A 82 1.52 -13.16 11.13
CA ALA A 82 1.77 -13.81 9.84
C ALA A 82 2.15 -12.79 8.74
N SER A 83 1.85 -11.51 8.93
CA SER A 83 2.16 -10.43 8.00
C SER A 83 2.37 -9.10 8.72
N ASN A 84 3.00 -8.15 8.06
CA ASN A 84 3.08 -6.78 8.54
C ASN A 84 1.70 -6.12 8.66
N ALA A 85 0.76 -6.45 7.78
CA ALA A 85 -0.60 -5.92 7.83
C ALA A 85 -1.35 -6.36 9.10
N GLU A 86 -1.17 -7.60 9.55
CA GLU A 86 -1.73 -8.07 10.82
C GLU A 86 -1.11 -7.34 12.03
N PHE A 87 0.21 -7.12 12.02
CA PHE A 87 0.87 -6.28 13.03
C PHE A 87 0.27 -4.87 13.04
N VAL A 88 0.12 -4.23 11.87
CA VAL A 88 -0.51 -2.91 11.73
C VAL A 88 -1.90 -2.92 12.35
N LYS A 89 -2.74 -3.89 12.03
CA LYS A 89 -4.09 -4.05 12.61
C LYS A 89 -4.06 -4.11 14.14
N SER A 90 -3.11 -4.86 14.69
CA SER A 90 -2.98 -5.01 16.15
C SER A 90 -2.63 -3.68 16.85
N ARG A 91 -1.86 -2.81 16.17
CA ARG A 91 -1.44 -1.49 16.68
C ARG A 91 -2.55 -0.45 16.54
N THR A 92 -3.19 -0.40 15.37
CA THR A 92 -4.17 0.66 15.06
C THR A 92 -5.55 0.37 15.64
N LYS A 93 -5.94 -0.91 15.71
CA LYS A 93 -7.30 -1.35 16.06
C LYS A 93 -8.39 -0.72 15.17
N GLY A 94 -7.98 -0.06 14.09
CA GLY A 94 -8.82 0.58 13.09
C GLY A 94 -8.92 -0.24 11.81
N PRO A 95 -9.66 0.24 10.80
CA PRO A 95 -9.73 -0.37 9.48
C PRO A 95 -8.33 -0.51 8.87
N THR A 96 -7.96 -1.71 8.46
CA THR A 96 -6.61 -2.00 7.95
C THR A 96 -6.68 -2.72 6.63
N ALA A 97 -5.81 -2.32 5.70
CA ALA A 97 -5.65 -3.01 4.42
C ALA A 97 -4.17 -3.12 4.04
N LYS A 98 -3.88 -4.09 3.17
CA LYS A 98 -2.62 -4.19 2.45
C LYS A 98 -2.86 -3.83 1.00
N SER A 99 -2.07 -2.90 0.45
CA SER A 99 -2.19 -2.45 -0.94
C SER A 99 -0.88 -1.81 -1.42
N PHE A 100 -0.71 -1.65 -2.75
CA PHE A 100 0.43 -1.03 -3.42
C PHE A 100 1.77 -1.76 -3.28
N ASN A 101 1.85 -2.85 -2.54
CA ASN A 101 3.09 -3.60 -2.30
C ASN A 101 3.56 -4.43 -3.52
N VAL A 102 2.69 -4.68 -4.49
CA VAL A 102 2.97 -5.52 -5.68
C VAL A 102 2.98 -4.74 -6.99
N ASN A 103 3.25 -3.44 -6.94
CA ASN A 103 3.42 -2.57 -8.10
C ASN A 103 4.81 -1.92 -8.10
N PHE A 104 5.39 -1.76 -9.28
CA PHE A 104 6.70 -1.14 -9.43
C PHE A 104 6.59 0.39 -9.38
N ALA A 105 7.12 1.00 -8.33
CA ALA A 105 7.11 2.45 -8.15
C ALA A 105 7.79 3.22 -9.30
N SER A 106 8.76 2.60 -9.98
CA SER A 106 9.42 3.16 -11.17
C SER A 106 8.47 3.43 -12.34
N LEU A 107 7.27 2.83 -12.34
CA LEU A 107 6.27 2.99 -13.39
C LEU A 107 5.20 4.05 -13.07
N PHE A 108 5.19 4.65 -11.89
CA PHE A 108 4.13 5.60 -11.48
C PHE A 108 3.98 6.79 -12.44
N GLY A 109 5.07 7.30 -12.99
CA GLY A 109 5.04 8.37 -13.98
C GLY A 109 4.54 7.95 -15.37
N ARG A 110 4.37 6.65 -15.62
CA ARG A 110 4.07 6.06 -16.92
C ARG A 110 2.74 5.30 -16.96
N LEU A 111 1.97 5.30 -15.88
CA LEU A 111 0.70 4.54 -15.81
C LEU A 111 -0.30 4.96 -16.89
N GLY A 112 -0.28 6.24 -17.27
CA GLY A 112 -1.12 6.76 -18.36
C GLY A 112 -0.72 6.29 -19.78
N GLU A 113 0.43 5.65 -19.97
CA GLU A 113 0.86 5.08 -21.25
C GLU A 113 0.21 3.70 -21.50
N ALA A 114 -0.32 3.05 -20.47
CA ALA A 114 -0.96 1.74 -20.61
C ALA A 114 -2.27 1.85 -21.39
N ARG A 115 -2.50 0.90 -22.31
CA ARG A 115 -3.73 0.85 -23.14
C ARG A 115 -4.99 0.65 -22.32
N ALA A 116 -4.88 -0.01 -21.18
CA ALA A 116 -5.94 -0.18 -20.21
C ALA A 116 -5.38 0.14 -18.83
N ARG A 117 -6.24 0.66 -17.93
CA ARG A 117 -5.82 0.97 -16.56
C ARG A 117 -5.27 -0.29 -15.89
N PRO A 118 -4.04 -0.26 -15.35
CA PRO A 118 -3.47 -1.42 -14.65
C PRO A 118 -4.21 -1.72 -13.36
N GLY A 119 -4.13 -2.97 -12.91
CA GLY A 119 -4.67 -3.39 -11.64
C GLY A 119 -3.75 -3.09 -10.47
N ASN A 120 -4.33 -2.93 -9.29
CA ASN A 120 -3.61 -3.00 -8.04
C ASN A 120 -4.35 -3.91 -7.05
N LEU A 121 -3.65 -4.94 -6.57
CA LEU A 121 -4.20 -5.87 -5.60
C LEU A 121 -4.30 -5.23 -4.21
N TRP A 122 -5.40 -5.54 -3.51
CA TRP A 122 -5.53 -5.20 -2.12
C TRP A 122 -6.30 -6.27 -1.35
N CYS A 123 -6.01 -6.43 -0.08
CA CYS A 123 -6.78 -7.22 0.87
C CYS A 123 -6.94 -6.43 2.18
N GLY A 124 -7.95 -6.76 2.96
CA GLY A 124 -8.16 -6.05 4.22
C GLY A 124 -9.61 -6.09 4.70
N ASP A 125 -9.83 -5.29 5.74
CA ASP A 125 -11.13 -5.13 6.37
C ASP A 125 -12.15 -4.50 5.41
N ASP A 126 -13.41 -4.89 5.55
CA ASP A 126 -14.49 -4.30 4.74
C ASP A 126 -14.67 -2.80 5.01
N GLU A 127 -14.40 -2.36 6.23
CA GLU A 127 -14.46 -0.95 6.63
C GLU A 127 -13.37 -0.10 5.97
N ALA A 128 -12.27 -0.70 5.51
CA ALA A 128 -11.22 0.01 4.77
C ALA A 128 -11.53 0.16 3.28
N ARG A 129 -12.50 -0.60 2.75
CA ARG A 129 -12.75 -0.76 1.31
C ARG A 129 -12.89 0.55 0.57
N GLU A 130 -13.80 1.42 1.01
CA GLU A 130 -14.11 2.68 0.30
C GLU A 130 -12.86 3.54 0.15
N VAL A 131 -12.10 3.72 1.23
CA VAL A 131 -10.87 4.51 1.24
C VAL A 131 -9.79 3.89 0.36
N VAL A 132 -9.55 2.58 0.51
CA VAL A 132 -8.50 1.88 -0.25
C VAL A 132 -8.80 1.89 -1.75
N GLU A 133 -10.03 1.58 -2.15
CA GLU A 133 -10.40 1.56 -3.55
C GLU A 133 -10.39 2.96 -4.17
N GLN A 134 -10.80 4.00 -3.42
CA GLN A 134 -10.69 5.38 -3.89
C GLN A 134 -9.23 5.76 -4.13
N LEU A 135 -8.35 5.49 -3.15
CA LEU A 135 -6.92 5.81 -3.27
C LEU A 135 -6.22 5.03 -4.39
N ASN A 136 -6.68 3.81 -4.69
CA ASN A 136 -6.24 3.06 -5.86
C ASN A 136 -6.60 3.77 -7.16
N ARG A 137 -7.87 4.18 -7.31
CA ARG A 137 -8.36 4.88 -8.51
C ARG A 137 -7.65 6.20 -8.72
N ASP A 138 -7.43 6.94 -7.65
CA ASP A 138 -6.75 8.25 -7.68
C ASP A 138 -5.25 8.12 -7.97
N ALA A 139 -4.64 6.97 -7.63
CA ALA A 139 -3.29 6.64 -8.05
C ALA A 139 -3.20 6.10 -9.50
N GLY A 140 -4.32 5.93 -10.20
CA GLY A 140 -4.35 5.47 -11.60
C GLY A 140 -4.52 3.97 -11.78
N TYR A 141 -4.99 3.24 -10.76
CA TYR A 141 -5.19 1.80 -10.80
C TYR A 141 -6.66 1.40 -10.72
N ASP A 142 -7.00 0.23 -11.29
CA ASP A 142 -8.22 -0.47 -10.97
C ASP A 142 -8.00 -1.31 -9.70
N PRO A 143 -8.77 -1.09 -8.61
CA PRO A 143 -8.61 -1.88 -7.39
C PRO A 143 -9.13 -3.31 -7.60
N VAL A 144 -8.32 -4.29 -7.23
CA VAL A 144 -8.68 -5.71 -7.29
C VAL A 144 -8.58 -6.31 -5.89
N ARG A 145 -9.71 -6.63 -5.29
CA ARG A 145 -9.75 -7.22 -3.95
C ARG A 145 -9.34 -8.69 -4.00
N VAL A 146 -8.33 -9.06 -3.22
CA VAL A 146 -7.86 -10.45 -3.08
C VAL A 146 -8.66 -11.21 -2.01
N GLY A 147 -8.99 -10.54 -0.89
CA GLY A 147 -9.68 -11.18 0.22
C GLY A 147 -9.64 -10.34 1.51
N PRO A 148 -9.92 -10.97 2.67
CA PRO A 148 -9.78 -10.34 3.97
C PRO A 148 -8.30 -10.14 4.33
N LEU A 149 -8.01 -9.54 5.50
CA LEU A 149 -6.65 -9.17 5.91
C LEU A 149 -5.69 -10.36 6.01
N GLU A 150 -6.20 -11.54 6.34
CA GLU A 150 -5.43 -12.79 6.40
C GLU A 150 -4.81 -13.17 5.05
N SER A 151 -5.30 -12.61 3.95
CA SER A 151 -4.71 -12.79 2.62
C SER A 151 -3.40 -12.02 2.43
N ALA A 152 -3.01 -11.15 3.36
CA ALA A 152 -1.86 -10.27 3.24
C ALA A 152 -0.54 -11.02 3.03
N ALA A 153 -0.32 -12.12 3.74
CA ALA A 153 0.89 -12.93 3.58
C ALA A 153 1.01 -13.52 2.17
N ALA A 154 -0.10 -13.99 1.58
CA ALA A 154 -0.14 -14.50 0.22
C ALA A 154 0.09 -13.37 -0.81
N GLN A 155 -0.50 -12.19 -0.59
CA GLN A 155 -0.28 -11.02 -1.43
C GLN A 155 1.19 -10.56 -1.38
N GLU A 156 1.84 -10.60 -0.23
CA GLU A 156 3.28 -10.30 -0.10
C GLU A 156 4.13 -11.30 -0.88
N ALA A 157 3.80 -12.60 -0.82
CA ALA A 157 4.55 -13.63 -1.53
C ALA A 157 4.54 -13.44 -3.06
N LEU A 158 3.48 -12.82 -3.61
CA LEU A 158 3.33 -12.57 -5.05
C LEU A 158 4.43 -11.64 -5.60
N ILE A 159 5.04 -10.78 -4.77
CA ILE A 159 6.11 -9.88 -5.24
C ILE A 159 7.30 -10.67 -5.83
N ARG A 160 7.58 -11.86 -5.34
CA ARG A 160 8.65 -12.72 -5.87
C ARG A 160 8.36 -13.17 -7.30
N VAL A 161 7.10 -13.46 -7.61
CA VAL A 161 6.66 -13.81 -8.97
C VAL A 161 6.84 -12.61 -9.90
N LEU A 162 6.44 -11.41 -9.43
CA LEU A 162 6.58 -10.19 -10.23
C LEU A 162 8.04 -9.80 -10.46
N PHE A 163 8.92 -10.01 -9.49
CA PHE A 163 10.37 -9.83 -9.72
C PHE A 163 10.91 -10.82 -10.74
N GLY A 164 10.54 -12.10 -10.66
CA GLY A 164 10.92 -13.09 -11.66
C GLY A 164 10.45 -12.73 -13.09
N ILE A 165 9.22 -12.21 -13.23
CA ILE A 165 8.73 -11.70 -14.50
C ILE A 165 9.55 -10.49 -14.97
N ALA A 166 9.87 -9.57 -14.05
CA ALA A 166 10.61 -8.36 -14.36
C ALA A 166 12.08 -8.64 -14.75
N GLU A 167 12.68 -9.73 -14.32
CA GLU A 167 14.01 -10.16 -14.78
C GLU A 167 14.03 -10.41 -16.31
N GLY A 168 12.93 -10.93 -16.86
CA GLY A 168 12.84 -11.24 -18.29
C GLY A 168 12.40 -10.07 -19.18
N MET A 169 11.49 -9.21 -18.69
CA MET A 169 10.87 -8.17 -19.52
C MET A 169 10.99 -6.74 -18.98
N GLY A 170 11.64 -6.57 -17.82
CA GLY A 170 11.68 -5.31 -17.08
C GLY A 170 10.45 -5.10 -16.20
N PRO A 171 10.43 -4.00 -15.43
CA PRO A 171 9.27 -3.63 -14.62
C PRO A 171 8.00 -3.57 -15.46
N CYS A 172 6.93 -4.20 -15.00
CA CYS A 172 5.69 -4.34 -15.74
C CYS A 172 4.47 -3.97 -14.89
N VAL A 173 3.37 -3.70 -15.55
CA VAL A 173 2.05 -3.59 -14.96
C VAL A 173 1.23 -4.85 -15.26
N TYR A 174 0.24 -5.13 -14.43
CA TYR A 174 -0.68 -6.25 -14.64
C TYR A 174 -2.13 -5.79 -14.59
N ARG A 175 -3.03 -6.61 -15.13
CA ARG A 175 -4.47 -6.39 -15.06
C ARG A 175 -5.17 -7.75 -14.86
N PHE A 176 -6.13 -7.76 -13.95
CA PHE A 176 -7.10 -8.84 -13.80
C PHE A 176 -8.45 -8.30 -14.20
N ALA A 177 -9.10 -8.93 -15.16
CA ALA A 177 -10.39 -8.51 -15.66
C ALA A 177 -11.20 -9.73 -16.08
N ALA A 178 -12.54 -9.61 -16.10
CA ALA A 178 -13.39 -10.61 -16.73
C ALA A 178 -13.11 -10.66 -18.24
N VAL A 179 -13.44 -11.80 -18.88
CA VAL A 179 -13.11 -12.04 -20.30
C VAL A 179 -13.68 -10.96 -21.22
N ASP A 180 -14.86 -10.45 -20.90
CA ASP A 180 -15.54 -9.38 -21.65
C ASP A 180 -15.02 -7.96 -21.37
N GLN A 181 -14.02 -7.84 -20.50
CA GLN A 181 -13.40 -6.57 -20.08
C GLN A 181 -11.92 -6.47 -20.46
N LEU A 182 -11.37 -7.48 -21.19
CA LEU A 182 -9.98 -7.53 -21.64
C LEU A 182 -9.79 -6.87 -23.00
#